data_ab12a3fad5d1e964923fc389042f6fce
#
_entry.id   ab12a3fad5d1e964923fc389042f6fce
#
_cell.length_a   1.000
_cell.length_b   1.000
_cell.length_c   1.000
_cell.angle_alpha   90.00
_cell.angle_beta   90.00
_cell.angle_gamma   90.00
#
_symmetry.space_group_name_H-M   'P 1'
#
loop_
_entity.id
_entity.type
_entity.pdbx_description
1 polymer ?
#
loop_
_entity_poly.entity_id
_entity_poly.type
_entity_poly.pdbx_seq_one_letter_code
_entity_poly.pdbx_strand_id
1 'polypeptide(L)'
;MIRISHLKLSLLAWMLLGVLSVHAQDEDRMFIVYDASNGMADNGAQTVKCTKTGRMVISTIGHINFYDGSSFVHIDPKEENVYQLSKYRGHYRQMFDKHHHLWLKDKNQVTCVDLMMEKFVPRVKDIFLELGFKKPVNDLFTDVNNHLWALSGETLYGLDDHKEFKVRKDAELQDINVFDSRVMLLFYGDGSVSAYDLNTGSFLFERKADTEEEAQRYARSSFVTPYRQGYFQIRNASANEAILRYFDMQTRKWKTVMEEKYHLNSMEFRDEKLYMGCAEGYWIYDLKTSEKKHITKLALSKSRFMTTDVNALVFDRQGGMWIGTEKRGLLYSKPYPTPFHIYGWNDPESTHYYQLMEKRLPSSAWKNYTRPINNIFHDSRGWVWTAMYTGLKLEKTKGGKQQIFTKKDGLMNEMVHSIVEDAHHDIWVATSYGISHLFIKNHDVTRVETYINKDNVPRESFVNGMAALLSDGRIVMQSQDYMVVFDPDKFHNKQEELFPLYPKMTKILVNGQEVEPNKEVEGHVIVNKAISRAKEINVNYD
;
A
#
# COMPACT_ATOMS: atom_id res chain seq x y z
N MET A 1 -30.93 -37.50 27.56
CA MET A 1 -31.23 -36.68 26.36
C MET A 1 -30.87 -35.18 26.57
N ILE A 2 -29.86 -34.83 27.37
CA ILE A 2 -29.50 -33.43 27.72
C ILE A 2 -28.04 -33.03 27.33
N ARG A 3 -27.22 -33.95 26.80
CA ARG A 3 -25.80 -33.63 26.45
C ARG A 3 -25.54 -33.12 25.04
N ILE A 4 -26.56 -33.09 24.17
CA ILE A 4 -26.38 -32.66 22.75
C ILE A 4 -26.69 -31.19 22.55
N SER A 5 -27.41 -30.53 23.46
CA SER A 5 -27.77 -29.10 23.34
C SER A 5 -26.59 -28.15 23.67
N HIS A 6 -25.74 -28.52 24.61
CA HIS A 6 -24.61 -27.65 25.01
C HIS A 6 -23.50 -27.61 23.95
N LEU A 7 -23.27 -28.70 23.20
CA LEU A 7 -22.27 -28.72 22.14
C LEU A 7 -22.70 -27.89 20.92
N LYS A 8 -23.99 -27.87 20.60
CA LYS A 8 -24.53 -27.03 19.53
C LYS A 8 -24.55 -25.54 19.89
N LEU A 9 -24.80 -25.21 21.16
CA LEU A 9 -24.75 -23.82 21.63
C LEU A 9 -23.31 -23.28 21.67
N SER A 10 -22.34 -24.10 22.08
CA SER A 10 -20.92 -23.69 22.07
C SER A 10 -20.37 -23.53 20.65
N LEU A 11 -20.74 -24.39 19.69
CA LEU A 11 -20.38 -24.26 18.28
C LEU A 11 -21.02 -23.01 17.65
N LEU A 12 -22.29 -22.69 18.01
CA LEU A 12 -22.95 -21.48 17.53
C LEU A 12 -22.33 -20.22 18.14
N ALA A 13 -21.92 -20.24 19.41
CA ALA A 13 -21.19 -19.15 20.07
C ALA A 13 -19.78 -18.95 19.47
N TRP A 14 -19.08 -20.04 19.11
CA TRP A 14 -17.78 -19.95 18.41
C TRP A 14 -17.92 -19.45 16.97
N MET A 15 -18.99 -19.83 16.24
CA MET A 15 -19.30 -19.25 14.94
C MET A 15 -19.68 -17.76 15.01
N LEU A 16 -20.45 -17.35 16.02
CA LEU A 16 -20.78 -15.94 16.24
C LEU A 16 -19.56 -15.11 16.66
N LEU A 17 -18.66 -15.64 17.50
CA LEU A 17 -17.40 -14.97 17.85
C LEU A 17 -16.43 -14.88 16.66
N GLY A 18 -16.41 -15.90 15.79
CA GLY A 18 -15.63 -15.87 14.55
C GLY A 18 -16.13 -14.86 13.52
N VAL A 19 -17.44 -14.60 13.47
CA VAL A 19 -18.06 -13.60 12.59
C VAL A 19 -17.86 -12.18 13.11
N LEU A 20 -17.81 -11.97 14.43
CA LEU A 20 -17.55 -10.65 15.02
C LEU A 20 -16.10 -10.18 14.84
N SER A 21 -15.13 -11.10 14.72
CA SER A 21 -13.73 -10.74 14.52
C SER A 21 -13.41 -10.24 13.10
N VAL A 22 -14.22 -10.57 12.09
CA VAL A 22 -14.01 -10.12 10.70
C VAL A 22 -14.53 -8.69 10.47
N HIS A 23 -15.47 -8.20 11.28
CA HIS A 23 -16.03 -6.84 11.11
C HIS A 23 -15.21 -5.73 11.80
N ALA A 24 -14.36 -6.06 12.76
CA ALA A 24 -13.52 -5.08 13.48
C ALA A 24 -12.29 -4.63 12.69
N GLN A 25 -11.87 -5.36 11.66
CA GLN A 25 -10.58 -5.15 10.99
C GLN A 25 -10.47 -3.86 10.18
N ASP A 26 -11.58 -3.34 9.65
CA ASP A 26 -11.56 -2.13 8.81
C ASP A 26 -11.65 -0.82 9.62
N GLU A 27 -12.09 -0.87 10.88
CA GLU A 27 -12.14 0.29 11.77
C GLU A 27 -10.82 0.59 12.47
N ASP A 28 -9.97 -0.42 12.66
CA ASP A 28 -8.73 -0.35 13.42
C ASP A 28 -7.47 -0.16 12.53
N ARG A 29 -7.64 0.22 11.25
CA ARG A 29 -6.51 0.48 10.37
C ARG A 29 -5.74 1.71 10.83
N MET A 30 -4.47 1.53 11.15
CA MET A 30 -3.53 2.63 11.37
C MET A 30 -2.67 2.85 10.13
N PHE A 31 -2.46 4.12 9.79
CA PHE A 31 -1.74 4.52 8.59
C PHE A 31 -0.39 5.15 8.93
N ILE A 32 0.63 4.71 8.21
CA ILE A 32 1.94 5.35 8.14
C ILE A 32 1.89 6.37 7.01
N VAL A 33 2.43 7.56 7.22
CA VAL A 33 2.51 8.61 6.21
C VAL A 33 3.87 8.57 5.54
N TYR A 34 3.89 8.53 4.21
CA TYR A 34 5.06 8.77 3.39
C TYR A 34 4.87 10.10 2.63
N ASP A 35 5.84 10.96 2.68
CA ASP A 35 5.83 12.28 2.07
C ASP A 35 7.20 12.64 1.48
N ALA A 36 7.41 13.89 1.10
CA ALA A 36 8.68 14.36 0.58
C ALA A 36 9.86 14.15 1.56
N SER A 37 9.63 14.17 2.87
CA SER A 37 10.67 13.88 3.88
C SER A 37 11.13 12.43 3.86
N ASN A 38 10.34 11.53 3.28
CA ASN A 38 10.66 10.11 3.08
C ASN A 38 11.24 9.80 1.68
N GLY A 39 11.41 10.82 0.84
CA GLY A 39 11.98 10.71 -0.50
C GLY A 39 10.98 10.66 -1.65
N MET A 40 9.68 10.91 -1.40
CA MET A 40 8.73 11.17 -2.49
C MET A 40 9.05 12.52 -3.16
N ALA A 41 8.78 12.61 -4.46
CA ALA A 41 9.00 13.85 -5.20
C ALA A 41 8.03 14.99 -4.79
N ASP A 42 6.80 14.64 -4.41
CA ASP A 42 5.75 15.58 -4.00
C ASP A 42 4.73 14.89 -3.10
N ASN A 43 4.00 15.67 -2.28
CA ASN A 43 2.99 15.17 -1.34
C ASN A 43 1.60 14.94 -1.98
N GLY A 44 1.39 15.33 -3.22
CA GLY A 44 0.13 15.13 -3.95
C GLY A 44 0.11 13.82 -4.72
N ALA A 45 -0.18 12.70 -4.05
CA ALA A 45 -0.28 11.40 -4.69
C ALA A 45 -1.61 11.25 -5.45
N GLN A 46 -1.55 11.33 -6.78
CA GLN A 46 -2.71 11.35 -7.67
C GLN A 46 -3.21 9.94 -8.02
N THR A 47 -2.28 9.03 -8.30
CA THR A 47 -2.59 7.62 -8.57
C THR A 47 -1.59 6.71 -7.88
N VAL A 48 -2.04 5.51 -7.55
CA VAL A 48 -1.21 4.46 -6.94
C VAL A 48 -1.54 3.14 -7.63
N LYS A 49 -0.52 2.39 -8.03
CA LYS A 49 -0.65 1.05 -8.62
C LYS A 49 0.44 0.13 -8.11
N CYS A 50 0.08 -1.14 -7.93
CA CYS A 50 1.04 -2.20 -7.62
C CYS A 50 1.41 -2.95 -8.91
N THR A 51 2.70 -3.02 -9.23
CA THR A 51 3.18 -3.77 -10.39
C THR A 51 3.10 -5.28 -10.15
N LYS A 52 3.20 -6.07 -11.22
CA LYS A 52 3.29 -7.54 -11.14
C LYS A 52 4.50 -8.04 -10.32
N THR A 53 5.51 -7.22 -10.10
CA THR A 53 6.68 -7.54 -9.25
C THR A 53 6.51 -7.11 -7.80
N GLY A 54 5.40 -6.44 -7.45
CA GLY A 54 5.14 -5.92 -6.11
C GLY A 54 5.71 -4.53 -5.85
N ARG A 55 6.36 -3.89 -6.85
CA ARG A 55 6.82 -2.51 -6.75
C ARG A 55 5.63 -1.56 -6.85
N MET A 56 5.54 -0.59 -5.97
CA MET A 56 4.49 0.43 -6.03
C MET A 56 4.90 1.54 -6.98
N VAL A 57 3.96 2.00 -7.79
CA VAL A 57 4.15 3.13 -8.70
C VAL A 57 3.13 4.20 -8.34
N ILE A 58 3.62 5.37 -8.02
CA ILE A 58 2.81 6.50 -7.55
C ILE A 58 3.04 7.68 -8.49
N SER A 59 1.99 8.19 -9.13
CA SER A 59 2.07 9.48 -9.79
C SER A 59 1.80 10.60 -8.80
N THR A 60 2.66 11.57 -8.79
CA THR A 60 2.47 12.87 -8.14
C THR A 60 2.38 13.96 -9.20
N ILE A 61 2.19 15.20 -8.81
CA ILE A 61 2.11 16.31 -9.77
C ILE A 61 3.47 16.45 -10.48
N GLY A 62 3.52 16.05 -11.76
CA GLY A 62 4.72 16.14 -12.59
C GLY A 62 5.77 15.04 -12.40
N HIS A 63 5.57 14.05 -11.55
CA HIS A 63 6.57 13.01 -11.25
C HIS A 63 5.97 11.62 -11.18
N ILE A 64 6.78 10.60 -11.46
CA ILE A 64 6.46 9.19 -11.18
C ILE A 64 7.44 8.69 -10.12
N ASN A 65 6.90 8.20 -9.02
CA ASN A 65 7.67 7.62 -7.93
C ASN A 65 7.55 6.09 -7.96
N PHE A 66 8.68 5.41 -7.79
CA PHE A 66 8.76 3.97 -7.59
C PHE A 66 9.15 3.70 -6.14
N TYR A 67 8.38 2.86 -5.44
CA TYR A 67 8.71 2.42 -4.09
C TYR A 67 9.01 0.92 -4.06
N ASP A 68 10.14 0.54 -3.50
CA ASP A 68 10.64 -0.83 -3.47
C ASP A 68 10.39 -1.56 -2.14
N GLY A 69 9.76 -0.90 -1.18
CA GLY A 69 9.54 -1.38 0.19
C GLY A 69 10.46 -0.71 1.21
N SER A 70 11.49 0.01 0.76
CA SER A 70 12.47 0.71 1.61
C SER A 70 12.67 2.17 1.25
N SER A 71 12.72 2.48 -0.04
CA SER A 71 13.05 3.81 -0.55
C SER A 71 12.21 4.19 -1.77
N PHE A 72 12.08 5.49 -1.99
CA PHE A 72 11.50 6.07 -3.19
C PHE A 72 12.59 6.48 -4.17
N VAL A 73 12.35 6.19 -5.44
CA VAL A 73 13.09 6.74 -6.58
C VAL A 73 12.07 7.38 -7.49
N HIS A 74 12.31 8.59 -7.96
CA HIS A 74 11.40 9.28 -8.88
C HIS A 74 12.06 9.58 -10.22
N ILE A 75 11.22 9.70 -11.24
CA ILE A 75 11.58 10.11 -12.59
C ILE A 75 10.65 11.22 -13.05
N ASP A 76 11.19 12.13 -13.86
CA ASP A 76 10.52 13.33 -14.31
C ASP A 76 10.33 13.30 -15.83
N PRO A 77 9.12 13.62 -16.34
CA PRO A 77 8.89 13.73 -17.77
C PRO A 77 9.51 15.02 -18.32
N LYS A 78 10.01 14.93 -19.54
CA LYS A 78 10.40 16.08 -20.37
C LYS A 78 9.30 16.40 -21.36
N GLU A 79 9.34 17.55 -22.02
CA GLU A 79 8.38 17.93 -23.05
C GLU A 79 8.27 16.88 -24.16
N GLU A 80 9.39 16.29 -24.57
CA GLU A 80 9.44 15.24 -25.61
C GLU A 80 8.70 13.96 -25.26
N ASN A 81 8.50 13.69 -23.94
CA ASN A 81 7.80 12.50 -23.45
C ASN A 81 6.27 12.64 -23.50
N VAL A 82 5.78 13.84 -23.80
CA VAL A 82 4.34 14.15 -23.76
C VAL A 82 3.72 14.01 -25.14
N TYR A 83 2.60 13.29 -25.22
CA TYR A 83 1.75 13.22 -26.39
C TYR A 83 0.38 13.85 -26.09
N GLN A 84 -0.09 14.75 -26.95
CA GLN A 84 -1.35 15.47 -26.76
C GLN A 84 -2.55 14.63 -27.21
N LEU A 85 -3.52 14.47 -26.30
CA LEU A 85 -4.80 13.82 -26.57
C LEU A 85 -5.89 14.87 -26.81
N SER A 86 -6.52 14.84 -27.97
CA SER A 86 -7.51 15.88 -28.32
C SER A 86 -8.88 15.70 -27.65
N LYS A 87 -9.23 14.47 -27.25
CA LYS A 87 -10.54 14.15 -26.64
C LYS A 87 -10.50 13.91 -25.13
N TYR A 88 -9.37 13.49 -24.56
CA TYR A 88 -9.29 13.27 -23.12
C TYR A 88 -9.29 14.59 -22.33
N ARG A 89 -10.12 14.67 -21.30
CA ARG A 89 -10.24 15.84 -20.39
C ARG A 89 -10.30 15.42 -18.92
N GLY A 90 -10.04 14.15 -18.63
CA GLY A 90 -10.14 13.56 -17.29
C GLY A 90 -8.99 13.93 -16.36
N HIS A 91 -9.09 13.43 -15.13
CA HIS A 91 -8.04 13.49 -14.13
C HIS A 91 -6.97 12.40 -14.36
N TYR A 92 -5.95 12.38 -13.52
CA TYR A 92 -4.89 11.37 -13.55
C TYR A 92 -5.43 9.94 -13.65
N ARG A 93 -4.95 9.20 -14.64
CA ARG A 93 -5.31 7.81 -14.85
C ARG A 93 -4.09 7.00 -15.25
N GLN A 94 -3.76 5.97 -14.48
CA GLN A 94 -2.70 5.03 -14.80
C GLN A 94 -3.28 3.75 -15.44
N MET A 95 -2.61 3.28 -16.48
CA MET A 95 -2.95 2.05 -17.20
C MET A 95 -1.69 1.25 -17.47
N PHE A 96 -1.74 -0.06 -17.34
CA PHE A 96 -0.66 -0.95 -17.77
C PHE A 96 -1.03 -1.60 -19.09
N ASP A 97 -0.07 -1.74 -19.99
CA ASP A 97 -0.23 -2.57 -21.18
C ASP A 97 0.51 -3.91 -21.05
N LYS A 98 0.33 -4.79 -22.03
CA LYS A 98 0.99 -6.10 -22.07
C LYS A 98 2.47 -6.03 -22.42
N HIS A 99 2.95 -4.91 -22.95
CA HIS A 99 4.34 -4.65 -23.36
C HIS A 99 5.20 -4.10 -22.22
N HIS A 100 4.67 -4.13 -20.98
CA HIS A 100 5.33 -3.59 -19.79
C HIS A 100 5.45 -2.07 -19.76
N HIS A 101 4.55 -1.35 -20.42
CA HIS A 101 4.45 0.07 -20.30
C HIS A 101 3.44 0.48 -19.22
N LEU A 102 3.73 1.59 -18.57
CA LEU A 102 2.81 2.35 -17.76
C LEU A 102 2.42 3.61 -18.51
N TRP A 103 1.15 3.71 -18.84
CA TRP A 103 0.56 4.88 -19.47
C TRP A 103 -0.07 5.77 -18.40
N LEU A 104 0.26 7.04 -18.41
CA LEU A 104 -0.31 8.04 -17.52
C LEU A 104 -1.02 9.10 -18.34
N LYS A 105 -2.34 9.18 -18.23
CA LYS A 105 -3.16 10.26 -18.76
C LYS A 105 -3.36 11.34 -17.70
N ASP A 106 -3.25 12.60 -18.11
CA ASP A 106 -3.57 13.78 -17.31
C ASP A 106 -4.10 14.88 -18.19
N LYS A 107 -5.27 15.43 -17.85
CA LYS A 107 -5.94 16.47 -18.63
C LYS A 107 -6.11 16.08 -20.11
N ASN A 108 -5.29 16.65 -20.99
CA ASN A 108 -5.31 16.41 -22.42
C ASN A 108 -4.03 15.79 -22.96
N GLN A 109 -3.29 15.08 -22.12
CA GLN A 109 -1.99 14.53 -22.49
C GLN A 109 -1.81 13.11 -21.95
N VAL A 110 -0.88 12.40 -22.56
CA VAL A 110 -0.43 11.09 -22.08
C VAL A 110 1.09 11.01 -22.14
N THR A 111 1.67 10.38 -21.12
CA THR A 111 3.07 9.97 -21.07
C THR A 111 3.15 8.46 -20.92
N CYS A 112 4.30 7.90 -21.29
CA CYS A 112 4.55 6.47 -21.21
C CYS A 112 5.87 6.20 -20.48
N VAL A 113 5.86 5.27 -19.54
CA VAL A 113 7.05 4.79 -18.84
C VAL A 113 7.29 3.33 -19.23
N ASP A 114 8.47 3.03 -19.70
CA ASP A 114 8.96 1.67 -19.84
C ASP A 114 9.31 1.12 -18.45
N LEU A 115 8.54 0.14 -17.98
CA LEU A 115 8.73 -0.50 -16.68
C LEU A 115 9.90 -1.49 -16.64
N MET A 116 10.46 -1.86 -17.78
CA MET A 116 11.67 -2.68 -17.85
C MET A 116 12.93 -1.84 -17.62
N MET A 117 12.86 -0.56 -18.02
CA MET A 117 13.95 0.41 -17.88
C MET A 117 13.72 1.36 -16.70
N GLU A 118 12.48 1.48 -16.20
CA GLU A 118 12.01 2.48 -15.24
C GLU A 118 12.36 3.91 -15.69
N LYS A 119 12.13 4.19 -16.97
CA LYS A 119 12.37 5.49 -17.62
C LYS A 119 11.21 5.89 -18.51
N PHE A 120 11.01 7.19 -18.68
CA PHE A 120 10.05 7.68 -19.67
C PHE A 120 10.50 7.27 -21.07
N VAL A 121 9.54 6.85 -21.90
CA VAL A 121 9.76 6.66 -23.33
C VAL A 121 10.03 8.02 -23.96
N PRO A 122 11.12 8.19 -24.73
CA PRO A 122 11.49 9.50 -25.25
C PRO A 122 10.39 10.16 -26.08
N ARG A 123 9.71 9.38 -26.93
CA ARG A 123 8.59 9.88 -27.76
C ARG A 123 7.48 8.85 -27.82
N VAL A 124 6.35 9.15 -27.18
CA VAL A 124 5.17 8.27 -27.17
C VAL A 124 4.70 7.89 -28.59
N LYS A 125 4.83 8.82 -29.55
CA LYS A 125 4.47 8.55 -30.95
C LYS A 125 5.22 7.38 -31.56
N ASP A 126 6.44 7.14 -31.14
CA ASP A 126 7.26 6.05 -31.70
C ASP A 126 6.68 4.68 -31.32
N ILE A 127 6.12 4.53 -30.11
CA ILE A 127 5.40 3.30 -29.73
C ILE A 127 4.22 3.04 -30.67
N PHE A 128 3.43 4.07 -31.00
CA PHE A 128 2.33 3.89 -31.93
C PHE A 128 2.80 3.47 -33.32
N LEU A 129 3.92 4.02 -33.78
CA LEU A 129 4.52 3.65 -35.08
C LEU A 129 5.08 2.22 -35.06
N GLU A 130 5.72 1.80 -33.98
CA GLU A 130 6.23 0.43 -33.77
C GLU A 130 5.08 -0.60 -33.77
N LEU A 131 3.93 -0.23 -33.22
CA LEU A 131 2.71 -1.03 -33.26
C LEU A 131 1.96 -0.91 -34.60
N GLY A 132 2.55 -0.26 -35.61
CA GLY A 132 1.98 -0.10 -36.96
C GLY A 132 0.89 0.97 -37.07
N PHE A 133 0.65 1.77 -36.03
CA PHE A 133 -0.43 2.75 -36.01
C PHE A 133 0.08 4.15 -36.38
N LYS A 134 -0.44 4.70 -37.50
CA LYS A 134 0.00 5.99 -38.07
C LYS A 134 -1.01 7.11 -37.93
N LYS A 135 -2.25 6.79 -37.48
CA LYS A 135 -3.33 7.78 -37.33
C LYS A 135 -3.13 8.62 -36.07
N PRO A 136 -3.71 9.84 -36.00
CA PRO A 136 -3.69 10.62 -34.75
C PRO A 136 -4.45 9.91 -33.64
N VAL A 137 -3.86 9.85 -32.45
CA VAL A 137 -4.50 9.30 -31.26
C VAL A 137 -5.24 10.41 -30.51
N ASN A 138 -6.57 10.30 -30.41
CA ASN A 138 -7.40 11.28 -29.72
C ASN A 138 -7.62 10.93 -28.26
N ASP A 139 -7.68 9.63 -27.94
CA ASP A 139 -7.69 9.08 -26.59
C ASP A 139 -7.10 7.66 -26.57
N LEU A 140 -6.72 7.18 -25.40
CA LEU A 140 -6.05 5.89 -25.19
C LEU A 140 -6.70 5.13 -24.05
N PHE A 141 -6.83 3.80 -24.21
CA PHE A 141 -7.45 2.92 -23.23
C PHE A 141 -6.68 1.60 -23.13
N THR A 142 -6.86 0.90 -22.02
CA THR A 142 -6.49 -0.51 -21.88
C THR A 142 -7.68 -1.33 -21.40
N ASP A 143 -7.83 -2.54 -21.91
CA ASP A 143 -8.84 -3.48 -21.44
C ASP A 143 -8.34 -4.33 -20.25
N VAL A 144 -9.20 -5.21 -19.74
CA VAL A 144 -8.88 -6.12 -18.62
C VAL A 144 -7.69 -7.05 -18.91
N ASN A 145 -7.37 -7.31 -20.18
CA ASN A 145 -6.24 -8.12 -20.62
C ASN A 145 -4.97 -7.28 -20.87
N ASN A 146 -5.01 -5.98 -20.55
CA ASN A 146 -3.97 -5.00 -20.83
C ASN A 146 -3.64 -4.83 -22.33
N HIS A 147 -4.58 -5.11 -23.23
CA HIS A 147 -4.45 -4.72 -24.64
C HIS A 147 -4.64 -3.21 -24.77
N LEU A 148 -3.81 -2.61 -25.61
CA LEU A 148 -3.81 -1.17 -25.84
C LEU A 148 -4.78 -0.82 -26.97
N TRP A 149 -5.65 0.17 -26.72
CA TRP A 149 -6.69 0.66 -27.64
C TRP A 149 -6.56 2.15 -27.87
N ALA A 150 -6.49 2.57 -29.12
CA ALA A 150 -6.41 3.98 -29.50
C ALA A 150 -7.70 4.45 -30.17
N LEU A 151 -8.27 5.55 -29.67
CA LEU A 151 -9.34 6.24 -30.35
C LEU A 151 -8.75 7.20 -31.39
N SER A 152 -9.18 7.06 -32.65
CA SER A 152 -8.83 7.97 -33.73
C SER A 152 -10.08 8.34 -34.53
N GLY A 153 -10.47 9.62 -34.50
CA GLY A 153 -11.74 10.08 -35.07
C GLY A 153 -12.93 9.42 -34.37
N GLU A 154 -13.67 8.62 -35.12
CA GLU A 154 -14.86 7.89 -34.67
C GLU A 154 -14.63 6.37 -34.66
N THR A 155 -13.39 5.94 -34.55
CA THR A 155 -13.06 4.52 -34.55
C THR A 155 -12.07 4.22 -33.44
N LEU A 156 -12.38 3.21 -32.65
CA LEU A 156 -11.51 2.60 -31.65
C LEU A 156 -10.70 1.49 -32.32
N TYR A 157 -9.38 1.54 -32.21
CA TYR A 157 -8.43 0.62 -32.82
C TYR A 157 -7.70 -0.18 -31.75
N GLY A 158 -7.74 -1.49 -31.85
CA GLY A 158 -6.85 -2.37 -31.10
C GLY A 158 -5.43 -2.30 -31.68
N LEU A 159 -4.49 -1.79 -30.94
CA LEU A 159 -3.10 -1.64 -31.42
C LEU A 159 -2.36 -2.98 -31.48
N ASP A 160 -2.83 -3.96 -30.74
CA ASP A 160 -2.21 -5.27 -30.62
C ASP A 160 -2.75 -6.32 -31.58
N ASP A 161 -4.02 -6.19 -32.00
CA ASP A 161 -4.73 -7.22 -32.78
C ASP A 161 -5.40 -6.63 -34.04
N HIS A 162 -5.21 -5.34 -34.28
CA HIS A 162 -5.73 -4.60 -35.41
C HIS A 162 -7.25 -4.62 -35.58
N LYS A 163 -7.99 -4.86 -34.52
CA LYS A 163 -9.46 -4.79 -34.50
C LYS A 163 -9.93 -3.36 -34.51
N GLU A 164 -11.14 -3.17 -35.09
CA GLU A 164 -11.74 -1.83 -35.22
C GLU A 164 -13.20 -1.85 -34.76
N PHE A 165 -13.59 -0.83 -33.98
CA PHE A 165 -14.97 -0.64 -33.55
C PHE A 165 -15.40 0.78 -33.81
N LYS A 166 -16.60 0.96 -34.37
CA LYS A 166 -17.18 2.29 -34.56
C LYS A 166 -17.72 2.82 -33.24
N VAL A 167 -17.33 4.04 -32.92
CA VAL A 167 -17.75 4.76 -31.73
C VAL A 167 -18.90 5.70 -32.12
N ARG A 168 -19.86 5.88 -31.24
CA ARG A 168 -20.98 6.83 -31.46
C ARG A 168 -20.45 8.26 -31.60
N LYS A 169 -21.14 9.05 -32.44
CA LYS A 169 -20.82 10.46 -32.68
C LYS A 169 -21.47 11.42 -31.68
N ASP A 170 -22.60 10.99 -31.14
CA ASP A 170 -23.50 11.81 -30.29
C ASP A 170 -23.13 11.70 -28.79
N ALA A 171 -22.18 10.84 -28.44
CA ALA A 171 -21.70 10.67 -27.07
C ALA A 171 -20.19 10.45 -27.01
N GLU A 172 -19.54 11.04 -26.01
CA GLU A 172 -18.09 10.88 -25.80
C GLU A 172 -17.79 9.50 -25.20
N LEU A 173 -16.84 8.77 -25.81
CA LEU A 173 -16.32 7.52 -25.24
C LEU A 173 -15.47 7.86 -24.01
N GLN A 174 -15.84 7.31 -22.85
CA GLN A 174 -15.15 7.57 -21.59
C GLN A 174 -14.35 6.38 -21.07
N ASP A 175 -14.81 5.17 -21.34
CA ASP A 175 -14.09 3.95 -20.94
C ASP A 175 -14.44 2.77 -21.84
N ILE A 176 -13.60 1.73 -21.79
CA ILE A 176 -13.81 0.47 -22.50
C ILE A 176 -13.53 -0.72 -21.61
N ASN A 177 -14.09 -1.86 -21.97
CA ASN A 177 -13.67 -3.13 -21.37
C ASN A 177 -13.99 -4.31 -22.28
N VAL A 178 -13.39 -5.48 -22.01
CA VAL A 178 -13.67 -6.74 -22.71
C VAL A 178 -14.23 -7.73 -21.71
N PHE A 179 -15.44 -8.24 -22.00
CA PHE A 179 -16.08 -9.26 -21.21
C PHE A 179 -15.87 -10.65 -21.80
N ASP A 180 -15.44 -11.59 -20.96
CA ASP A 180 -15.26 -13.02 -21.29
C ASP A 180 -14.44 -13.28 -22.59
N SER A 181 -13.50 -12.38 -22.90
CA SER A 181 -12.68 -12.39 -24.12
C SER A 181 -13.48 -12.46 -25.42
N ARG A 182 -14.77 -12.07 -25.39
CA ARG A 182 -15.70 -12.18 -26.53
C ARG A 182 -16.47 -10.91 -26.83
N VAL A 183 -16.71 -10.05 -25.83
CA VAL A 183 -17.56 -8.88 -26.01
C VAL A 183 -16.77 -7.62 -25.67
N MET A 184 -16.63 -6.73 -26.66
CA MET A 184 -16.15 -5.38 -26.45
C MET A 184 -17.28 -4.51 -25.93
N LEU A 185 -17.04 -3.82 -24.83
CA LEU A 185 -17.96 -2.85 -24.21
C LEU A 185 -17.39 -1.45 -24.31
N LEU A 186 -18.19 -0.53 -24.81
CA LEU A 186 -17.88 0.88 -24.95
C LEU A 186 -18.81 1.69 -24.03
N PHE A 187 -18.25 2.37 -23.03
CA PHE A 187 -18.99 3.16 -22.05
C PHE A 187 -18.91 4.65 -22.40
N TYR A 188 -20.06 5.30 -22.51
CA TYR A 188 -20.17 6.67 -22.96
C TYR A 188 -20.53 7.65 -21.84
N GLY A 189 -20.24 8.93 -22.08
CA GLY A 189 -20.51 10.02 -21.17
C GLY A 189 -21.99 10.27 -20.87
N ASP A 190 -22.88 9.80 -21.76
CA ASP A 190 -24.32 9.83 -21.56
C ASP A 190 -24.88 8.67 -20.71
N GLY A 191 -23.99 7.84 -20.12
CA GLY A 191 -24.37 6.70 -19.29
C GLY A 191 -24.78 5.45 -20.07
N SER A 192 -24.67 5.47 -21.40
CA SER A 192 -24.93 4.29 -22.21
C SER A 192 -23.71 3.38 -22.29
N VAL A 193 -23.98 2.10 -22.55
CA VAL A 193 -22.98 1.09 -22.90
C VAL A 193 -23.39 0.40 -24.19
N SER A 194 -22.49 0.39 -25.18
CA SER A 194 -22.66 -0.38 -26.41
C SER A 194 -21.77 -1.61 -26.38
N ALA A 195 -22.30 -2.73 -26.84
CA ALA A 195 -21.61 -4.02 -26.87
C ALA A 195 -21.44 -4.51 -28.30
N TYR A 196 -20.27 -5.05 -28.60
CA TYR A 196 -19.90 -5.62 -29.89
C TYR A 196 -19.25 -6.99 -29.70
N ASP A 197 -19.47 -7.89 -30.64
CA ASP A 197 -18.69 -9.13 -30.72
C ASP A 197 -17.22 -8.79 -31.02
N LEU A 198 -16.30 -9.22 -30.17
CA LEU A 198 -14.89 -8.87 -30.26
C LEU A 198 -14.21 -9.43 -31.51
N ASN A 199 -14.69 -10.54 -32.08
CA ASN A 199 -14.07 -11.20 -33.21
C ASN A 199 -14.64 -10.72 -34.55
N THR A 200 -15.95 -10.52 -34.61
CA THR A 200 -16.64 -10.14 -35.86
C THR A 200 -16.85 -8.63 -36.00
N GLY A 201 -16.72 -7.87 -34.91
CA GLY A 201 -17.05 -6.45 -34.86
C GLY A 201 -18.56 -6.16 -34.93
N SER A 202 -19.41 -7.20 -34.89
CA SER A 202 -20.86 -7.06 -35.02
C SER A 202 -21.45 -6.41 -33.77
N PHE A 203 -22.36 -5.45 -33.97
CA PHE A 203 -23.12 -4.85 -32.88
C PHE A 203 -24.03 -5.87 -32.21
N LEU A 204 -24.02 -5.94 -30.88
CA LEU A 204 -24.82 -6.88 -30.10
C LEU A 204 -26.00 -6.20 -29.39
N PHE A 205 -25.75 -5.14 -28.67
CA PHE A 205 -26.78 -4.38 -27.96
C PHE A 205 -26.27 -3.01 -27.48
N GLU A 206 -27.19 -2.15 -27.13
CA GLU A 206 -26.96 -0.91 -26.39
C GLU A 206 -27.92 -0.83 -25.19
N ARG A 207 -27.45 -0.28 -24.09
CA ARG A 207 -28.27 0.00 -22.89
C ARG A 207 -27.91 1.34 -22.30
N LYS A 208 -28.93 2.13 -21.95
CA LYS A 208 -28.80 3.36 -21.19
C LYS A 208 -29.06 3.08 -19.70
N ALA A 209 -28.30 3.73 -18.84
CA ALA A 209 -28.50 3.70 -17.39
C ALA A 209 -29.33 4.88 -16.93
N ASP A 210 -29.16 6.01 -17.59
CA ASP A 210 -29.57 7.32 -17.12
C ASP A 210 -30.78 7.83 -17.89
N THR A 211 -31.56 8.67 -17.22
CA THR A 211 -32.43 9.64 -17.89
C THR A 211 -31.57 10.67 -18.61
N GLU A 212 -32.17 11.46 -19.49
CA GLU A 212 -31.44 12.51 -20.24
C GLU A 212 -30.87 13.58 -19.28
N GLU A 213 -31.59 13.89 -18.21
CA GLU A 213 -31.17 14.81 -17.17
C GLU A 213 -29.97 14.26 -16.37
N GLU A 214 -30.03 13.03 -15.94
CA GLU A 214 -28.91 12.36 -15.22
C GLU A 214 -27.69 12.20 -16.12
N ALA A 215 -27.89 11.89 -17.41
CA ALA A 215 -26.82 11.79 -18.39
C ALA A 215 -26.01 13.09 -18.48
N GLN A 216 -26.68 14.23 -18.52
CA GLN A 216 -26.04 15.55 -18.53
C GLN A 216 -25.40 15.89 -17.17
N ARG A 217 -26.07 15.58 -16.06
CA ARG A 217 -25.59 15.85 -14.70
C ARG A 217 -24.27 15.15 -14.39
N TYR A 218 -24.16 13.86 -14.72
CA TYR A 218 -22.99 13.02 -14.40
C TYR A 218 -22.01 12.85 -15.59
N ALA A 219 -21.88 13.86 -16.43
CA ALA A 219 -21.07 13.79 -17.65
C ALA A 219 -19.58 14.14 -17.46
N ARG A 220 -19.16 14.63 -16.26
CA ARG A 220 -17.80 15.14 -16.04
C ARG A 220 -16.72 14.10 -16.23
N SER A 221 -16.86 12.94 -15.60
CA SER A 221 -15.93 11.83 -15.73
C SER A 221 -16.59 10.51 -15.38
N SER A 222 -16.15 9.46 -16.04
CA SER A 222 -16.61 8.10 -15.77
C SER A 222 -15.45 7.12 -15.86
N PHE A 223 -15.49 6.08 -15.04
CA PHE A 223 -14.59 4.94 -15.16
C PHE A 223 -15.27 3.67 -14.67
N VAL A 224 -14.87 2.55 -15.24
CA VAL A 224 -15.47 1.24 -14.96
C VAL A 224 -14.44 0.28 -14.41
N THR A 225 -14.90 -0.64 -13.57
CA THR A 225 -14.08 -1.73 -13.04
C THR A 225 -14.88 -3.02 -13.10
N PRO A 226 -14.31 -4.10 -13.69
CA PRO A 226 -15.00 -5.38 -13.79
C PRO A 226 -15.16 -6.03 -12.42
N TYR A 227 -16.32 -6.66 -12.18
CA TYR A 227 -16.57 -7.46 -11.01
C TYR A 227 -17.52 -8.60 -11.33
N ARG A 228 -17.08 -9.86 -11.16
CA ARG A 228 -17.86 -11.08 -11.44
C ARG A 228 -18.47 -11.05 -12.86
N GLN A 229 -19.80 -11.07 -12.97
CA GLN A 229 -20.56 -11.10 -14.22
C GLN A 229 -21.01 -9.69 -14.65
N GLY A 230 -20.26 -8.64 -14.31
CA GLY A 230 -20.63 -7.28 -14.65
C GLY A 230 -19.57 -6.24 -14.36
N TYR A 231 -20.02 -4.99 -14.31
CA TYR A 231 -19.13 -3.83 -14.17
C TYR A 231 -19.70 -2.83 -13.18
N PHE A 232 -18.91 -2.39 -12.24
CA PHE A 232 -19.19 -1.16 -11.50
C PHE A 232 -18.73 0.04 -12.30
N GLN A 233 -19.56 1.07 -12.35
CA GLN A 233 -19.27 2.35 -12.97
C GLN A 233 -19.48 3.46 -11.97
N ILE A 234 -18.46 4.29 -11.79
CA ILE A 234 -18.56 5.60 -11.15
C ILE A 234 -18.76 6.64 -12.25
N ARG A 235 -19.70 7.56 -12.03
CA ARG A 235 -19.89 8.77 -12.84
C ARG A 235 -19.93 9.98 -11.93
N ASN A 236 -19.12 10.98 -12.23
CA ASN A 236 -19.01 12.19 -11.44
C ASN A 236 -19.71 13.36 -12.16
N ALA A 237 -20.38 14.20 -11.37
CA ALA A 237 -20.99 15.43 -11.84
C ALA A 237 -20.02 16.62 -11.73
N SER A 238 -20.31 17.71 -12.44
CA SER A 238 -19.57 18.97 -12.29
C SER A 238 -19.79 19.62 -10.92
N ALA A 239 -20.92 19.34 -10.27
CA ALA A 239 -21.33 19.87 -8.97
C ALA A 239 -20.81 19.07 -7.76
N ASN A 240 -19.67 18.40 -7.87
CA ASN A 240 -19.07 17.60 -6.80
C ASN A 240 -20.01 16.51 -6.24
N GLU A 241 -20.70 15.83 -7.13
CA GLU A 241 -21.57 14.70 -6.83
C GLU A 241 -21.14 13.49 -7.66
N ALA A 242 -21.49 12.30 -7.21
CA ALA A 242 -21.21 11.05 -7.92
C ALA A 242 -22.36 10.07 -7.83
N ILE A 243 -22.44 9.18 -8.82
CA ILE A 243 -23.31 8.02 -8.82
C ILE A 243 -22.49 6.76 -9.09
N LEU A 244 -22.72 5.73 -8.28
CA LEU A 244 -22.18 4.39 -8.48
C LEU A 244 -23.29 3.48 -9.00
N ARG A 245 -23.02 2.81 -10.12
CA ARG A 245 -23.93 1.86 -10.76
C ARG A 245 -23.26 0.52 -11.02
N TYR A 246 -24.07 -0.51 -11.11
CA TYR A 246 -23.65 -1.84 -11.51
C TYR A 246 -24.38 -2.26 -12.78
N PHE A 247 -23.64 -2.63 -13.80
CA PHE A 247 -24.15 -3.23 -15.03
C PHE A 247 -23.99 -4.75 -14.98
N ASP A 248 -25.08 -5.45 -14.98
CA ASP A 248 -25.10 -6.92 -15.01
C ASP A 248 -25.13 -7.42 -16.45
N MET A 249 -24.11 -8.17 -16.86
CA MET A 249 -23.96 -8.66 -18.22
C MET A 249 -24.97 -9.76 -18.60
N GLN A 250 -25.45 -10.53 -17.62
CA GLN A 250 -26.41 -11.59 -17.86
C GLN A 250 -27.81 -11.03 -18.15
N THR A 251 -28.25 -10.10 -17.30
CA THR A 251 -29.57 -9.47 -17.46
C THR A 251 -29.55 -8.26 -18.38
N ARG A 252 -28.35 -7.72 -18.68
CA ARG A 252 -28.13 -6.49 -19.44
C ARG A 252 -28.87 -5.28 -18.84
N LYS A 253 -28.89 -5.21 -17.50
CA LYS A 253 -29.57 -4.13 -16.76
C LYS A 253 -28.59 -3.38 -15.87
N TRP A 254 -28.85 -2.09 -15.74
CA TRP A 254 -28.21 -1.24 -14.78
C TRP A 254 -28.94 -1.26 -13.44
N LYS A 255 -28.19 -1.16 -12.35
CA LYS A 255 -28.68 -0.97 -10.99
C LYS A 255 -27.90 0.17 -10.35
N THR A 256 -28.60 1.20 -9.85
CA THR A 256 -27.99 2.22 -8.99
C THR A 256 -27.67 1.60 -7.64
N VAL A 257 -26.42 1.75 -7.20
CA VAL A 257 -25.89 1.20 -5.95
C VAL A 257 -25.85 2.28 -4.87
N MET A 258 -25.33 3.46 -5.22
CA MET A 258 -25.35 4.62 -4.34
C MET A 258 -25.22 5.93 -5.12
N GLU A 259 -25.68 6.99 -4.50
CA GLU A 259 -25.41 8.37 -4.86
C GLU A 259 -24.62 9.01 -3.74
N GLU A 260 -23.69 9.90 -4.08
CA GLU A 260 -22.78 10.54 -3.15
C GLU A 260 -22.70 12.04 -3.46
N LYS A 261 -22.57 12.86 -2.43
CA LYS A 261 -22.39 14.32 -2.53
C LYS A 261 -20.93 14.76 -2.73
N TYR A 262 -20.02 13.82 -2.91
CA TYR A 262 -18.63 14.05 -3.27
C TYR A 262 -18.26 13.23 -4.49
N HIS A 263 -17.27 13.69 -5.25
CA HIS A 263 -16.69 12.88 -6.32
C HIS A 263 -16.11 11.60 -5.73
N LEU A 264 -16.32 10.50 -6.44
CA LEU A 264 -15.65 9.24 -6.20
C LEU A 264 -14.45 9.14 -7.14
N ASN A 265 -13.24 9.03 -6.59
CA ASN A 265 -12.00 9.20 -7.33
C ASN A 265 -11.35 7.87 -7.75
N SER A 266 -11.65 6.79 -7.03
CA SER A 266 -11.07 5.47 -7.27
C SER A 266 -11.99 4.35 -6.82
N MET A 267 -11.80 3.16 -7.41
CA MET A 267 -12.46 1.90 -7.03
C MET A 267 -11.43 0.79 -6.90
N GLU A 268 -11.51 0.02 -5.83
CA GLU A 268 -10.69 -1.16 -5.62
C GLU A 268 -11.49 -2.26 -4.91
N PHE A 269 -11.32 -3.51 -5.33
CA PHE A 269 -12.02 -4.66 -4.75
C PHE A 269 -11.10 -5.48 -3.87
N ARG A 270 -11.58 -5.84 -2.67
CA ARG A 270 -10.93 -6.81 -1.80
C ARG A 270 -11.92 -7.49 -0.87
N ASP A 271 -11.80 -8.80 -0.73
CA ASP A 271 -12.53 -9.62 0.24
C ASP A 271 -14.06 -9.36 0.24
N GLU A 272 -14.67 -9.40 -0.97
CA GLU A 272 -16.10 -9.12 -1.20
C GLU A 272 -16.53 -7.71 -0.77
N LYS A 273 -15.62 -6.76 -0.74
CA LYS A 273 -15.88 -5.34 -0.47
C LYS A 273 -15.36 -4.47 -1.61
N LEU A 274 -16.07 -3.38 -1.86
CA LEU A 274 -15.67 -2.32 -2.77
C LEU A 274 -15.22 -1.12 -1.94
N TYR A 275 -13.99 -0.68 -2.16
CA TYR A 275 -13.40 0.51 -1.55
C TYR A 275 -13.38 1.64 -2.57
N MET A 276 -13.83 2.83 -2.18
CA MET A 276 -13.93 3.99 -3.07
C MET A 276 -13.37 5.22 -2.39
N GLY A 277 -12.31 5.82 -2.98
CA GLY A 277 -11.77 7.09 -2.51
C GLY A 277 -12.70 8.26 -2.83
N CYS A 278 -12.81 9.23 -1.93
CA CYS A 278 -13.60 10.45 -2.11
C CYS A 278 -12.93 11.67 -1.46
N ALA A 279 -13.55 12.84 -1.55
CA ALA A 279 -13.00 14.09 -1.00
C ALA A 279 -12.81 14.08 0.53
N GLU A 280 -13.55 13.25 1.26
CA GLU A 280 -13.42 13.09 2.70
C GLU A 280 -13.20 11.62 3.08
N GLY A 281 -11.98 11.10 2.86
CA GLY A 281 -11.66 9.72 3.17
C GLY A 281 -12.14 8.73 2.10
N TYR A 282 -12.73 7.62 2.51
CA TYR A 282 -13.16 6.58 1.58
C TYR A 282 -14.41 5.84 2.05
N TRP A 283 -15.15 5.29 1.09
CA TRP A 283 -16.29 4.42 1.32
C TRP A 283 -15.89 2.95 1.26
N ILE A 284 -16.52 2.15 2.08
CA ILE A 284 -16.54 0.69 1.99
C ILE A 284 -17.97 0.26 1.70
N TYR A 285 -18.17 -0.48 0.64
CA TYR A 285 -19.44 -1.10 0.29
C TYR A 285 -19.29 -2.63 0.35
N ASP A 286 -20.02 -3.27 1.24
CA ASP A 286 -20.04 -4.73 1.35
C ASP A 286 -20.94 -5.31 0.26
N LEU A 287 -20.37 -6.13 -0.61
CA LEU A 287 -21.04 -6.68 -1.79
C LEU A 287 -22.01 -7.83 -1.46
N LYS A 288 -21.92 -8.38 -0.24
CA LYS A 288 -22.83 -9.44 0.24
C LYS A 288 -24.02 -8.86 0.99
N THR A 289 -23.77 -7.95 1.92
CA THR A 289 -24.79 -7.38 2.79
C THR A 289 -25.40 -6.11 2.24
N SER A 290 -24.74 -5.45 1.27
CA SER A 290 -25.07 -4.11 0.76
C SER A 290 -24.92 -3.00 1.81
N GLU A 291 -24.23 -3.26 2.90
CA GLU A 291 -23.91 -2.25 3.90
C GLU A 291 -22.88 -1.26 3.37
N LYS A 292 -23.01 -0.01 3.80
CA LYS A 292 -22.14 1.11 3.40
C LYS A 292 -21.52 1.72 4.64
N LYS A 293 -20.21 1.95 4.60
CA LYS A 293 -19.48 2.59 5.67
C LYS A 293 -18.59 3.70 5.13
N HIS A 294 -18.71 4.90 5.66
CA HIS A 294 -17.86 6.04 5.30
C HIS A 294 -16.77 6.24 6.35
N ILE A 295 -15.51 6.11 5.94
CA ILE A 295 -14.33 6.29 6.78
C ILE A 295 -13.76 7.68 6.51
N THR A 296 -14.12 8.65 7.33
CA THR A 296 -13.68 10.06 7.19
C THR A 296 -12.43 10.39 8.03
N LYS A 297 -12.18 9.62 9.09
CA LYS A 297 -11.03 9.78 9.98
C LYS A 297 -10.05 8.64 9.79
N LEU A 298 -8.90 8.92 9.19
CA LEU A 298 -7.82 7.98 8.98
C LEU A 298 -6.91 8.00 10.22
N ALA A 299 -6.84 6.92 10.98
CA ALA A 299 -6.06 6.86 12.20
C ALA A 299 -4.57 6.79 11.91
N LEU A 300 -3.79 7.71 12.46
CA LEU A 300 -2.32 7.69 12.45
C LEU A 300 -1.75 7.14 13.77
N SER A 301 -2.53 7.25 14.84
CA SER A 301 -2.35 6.62 16.14
C SER A 301 -3.72 6.48 16.79
N LYS A 302 -3.79 5.97 18.00
CA LYS A 302 -5.08 5.85 18.71
C LYS A 302 -5.77 7.20 18.97
N SER A 303 -5.01 8.28 19.08
CA SER A 303 -5.52 9.64 19.37
C SER A 303 -5.34 10.61 18.20
N ARG A 304 -4.54 10.26 17.20
CA ARG A 304 -4.23 11.14 16.09
C ARG A 304 -4.88 10.66 14.81
N PHE A 305 -5.76 11.48 14.26
CA PHE A 305 -6.51 11.20 13.04
C PHE A 305 -6.22 12.23 11.98
N MET A 306 -6.35 11.83 10.74
CA MET A 306 -6.25 12.68 9.56
C MET A 306 -7.56 12.63 8.77
N THR A 307 -8.06 13.79 8.36
CA THR A 307 -9.11 13.90 7.33
C THR A 307 -8.44 14.43 6.06
N THR A 308 -8.68 13.80 4.94
CA THR A 308 -8.05 14.17 3.66
C THR A 308 -8.85 13.63 2.48
N ASP A 309 -8.64 14.27 1.32
CA ASP A 309 -9.09 13.76 0.04
C ASP A 309 -8.32 12.47 -0.30
N VAL A 310 -9.03 11.46 -0.76
CA VAL A 310 -8.46 10.20 -1.23
C VAL A 310 -8.60 10.15 -2.76
N ASN A 311 -7.49 10.32 -3.47
CA ASN A 311 -7.43 10.29 -4.92
C ASN A 311 -7.33 8.86 -5.46
N ALA A 312 -6.55 8.03 -4.79
CA ALA A 312 -6.31 6.65 -5.16
C ALA A 312 -6.32 5.74 -3.93
N LEU A 313 -6.82 4.52 -4.11
CA LEU A 313 -6.79 3.48 -3.10
C LEU A 313 -6.48 2.16 -3.81
N VAL A 314 -5.51 1.41 -3.28
CA VAL A 314 -5.12 0.11 -3.83
C VAL A 314 -4.60 -0.80 -2.72
N PHE A 315 -4.75 -2.10 -2.90
CA PHE A 315 -4.11 -3.09 -2.04
C PHE A 315 -2.87 -3.66 -2.72
N ASP A 316 -1.79 -3.78 -1.94
CA ASP A 316 -0.63 -4.53 -2.40
C ASP A 316 -0.89 -6.05 -2.35
N ARG A 317 0.08 -6.83 -2.80
CA ARG A 317 -0.05 -8.30 -2.85
C ARG A 317 -0.19 -8.96 -1.49
N GLN A 318 0.33 -8.32 -0.45
CA GLN A 318 0.26 -8.81 0.93
C GLN A 318 -1.03 -8.39 1.62
N GLY A 319 -1.80 -7.48 1.00
CA GLY A 319 -3.06 -6.94 1.52
C GLY A 319 -2.91 -5.64 2.28
N GLY A 320 -1.73 -5.04 2.25
CA GLY A 320 -1.52 -3.69 2.73
C GLY A 320 -2.31 -2.69 1.90
N MET A 321 -2.97 -1.74 2.56
CA MET A 321 -3.76 -0.70 1.91
C MET A 321 -2.91 0.54 1.70
N TRP A 322 -2.88 1.01 0.46
CA TRP A 322 -2.19 2.23 0.04
C TRP A 322 -3.20 3.27 -0.39
N ILE A 323 -3.08 4.48 0.14
CA ILE A 323 -3.98 5.59 -0.15
C ILE A 323 -3.15 6.78 -0.64
N GLY A 324 -3.42 7.22 -1.86
CA GLY A 324 -2.91 8.47 -2.40
C GLY A 324 -3.82 9.62 -2.00
N THR A 325 -3.25 10.70 -1.48
CA THR A 325 -3.98 11.89 -1.03
C THR A 325 -3.62 13.11 -1.85
N GLU A 326 -4.50 14.11 -1.87
CA GLU A 326 -4.27 15.35 -2.65
C GLU A 326 -3.04 16.15 -2.17
N LYS A 327 -2.79 16.21 -0.85
CA LYS A 327 -1.72 17.06 -0.26
C LYS A 327 -1.05 16.49 0.98
N ARG A 328 -1.45 15.30 1.42
CA ARG A 328 -1.02 14.72 2.70
C ARG A 328 -0.06 13.55 2.55
N GLY A 329 0.46 13.36 1.34
CA GLY A 329 1.36 12.27 1.03
C GLY A 329 0.63 10.98 0.68
N LEU A 330 1.36 9.91 0.78
CA LEU A 330 0.91 8.55 0.56
C LEU A 330 0.73 7.87 1.92
N LEU A 331 -0.43 7.28 2.16
CA LEU A 331 -0.72 6.58 3.41
C LEU A 331 -0.63 5.07 3.17
N TYR A 332 -0.03 4.36 4.10
CA TYR A 332 0.05 2.91 4.08
C TYR A 332 -0.47 2.30 5.37
N SER A 333 -1.38 1.35 5.26
CA SER A 333 -1.82 0.51 6.37
C SER A 333 -1.49 -0.95 6.10
N LYS A 334 -0.86 -1.61 7.06
CA LYS A 334 -0.55 -3.04 6.98
C LYS A 334 -1.83 -3.88 6.86
N PRO A 335 -1.73 -5.09 6.27
CA PRO A 335 -2.87 -6.02 6.16
C PRO A 335 -3.35 -6.53 7.52
N TYR A 336 -2.47 -6.52 8.51
CA TYR A 336 -2.76 -6.97 9.87
C TYR A 336 -2.51 -5.83 10.86
N PRO A 337 -3.31 -5.74 11.93
CA PRO A 337 -3.06 -4.76 12.98
C PRO A 337 -1.65 -4.96 13.54
N THR A 338 -0.93 -3.86 13.71
CA THR A 338 0.39 -3.93 14.34
C THR A 338 0.21 -4.30 15.81
N PRO A 339 1.05 -5.20 16.33
CA PRO A 339 0.98 -5.56 17.75
C PRO A 339 1.43 -4.41 18.67
N PHE A 340 2.12 -3.39 18.13
CA PHE A 340 2.56 -2.23 18.89
C PHE A 340 1.50 -1.15 18.90
N HIS A 341 1.12 -0.70 20.11
CA HIS A 341 0.24 0.42 20.35
C HIS A 341 1.04 1.59 20.92
N ILE A 342 0.92 2.77 20.31
CA ILE A 342 1.60 3.98 20.77
C ILE A 342 0.58 4.98 21.31
N TYR A 343 0.91 5.59 22.45
CA TYR A 343 0.10 6.59 23.14
C TYR A 343 0.96 7.83 23.37
N GLY A 344 0.59 8.97 22.77
CA GLY A 344 1.23 10.25 23.02
C GLY A 344 0.93 10.77 24.42
N TRP A 345 1.74 11.70 24.94
CA TRP A 345 1.54 12.25 26.28
C TRP A 345 0.19 12.96 26.49
N ASN A 346 -0.48 13.35 25.43
CA ASN A 346 -1.83 13.92 25.49
C ASN A 346 -2.94 12.86 25.52
N ASP A 347 -2.61 11.58 25.40
CA ASP A 347 -3.56 10.48 25.50
C ASP A 347 -3.79 10.12 26.97
N PRO A 348 -5.01 10.00 27.44
CA PRO A 348 -5.30 9.57 28.81
C PRO A 348 -4.65 8.23 29.18
N GLU A 349 -4.58 7.31 28.20
CA GLU A 349 -3.99 6.00 28.37
C GLU A 349 -2.48 6.06 28.61
N SER A 350 -1.76 7.08 28.11
CA SER A 350 -0.32 7.21 28.32
C SER A 350 0.00 7.36 29.82
N THR A 351 -0.76 8.21 30.52
CA THR A 351 -0.63 8.39 31.98
C THR A 351 -0.92 7.09 32.73
N HIS A 352 -1.94 6.35 32.30
CA HIS A 352 -2.27 5.07 32.90
C HIS A 352 -1.13 4.06 32.74
N TYR A 353 -0.58 3.90 31.53
CA TYR A 353 0.53 2.97 31.28
C TYR A 353 1.83 3.41 31.97
N TYR A 354 2.07 4.72 32.06
CA TYR A 354 3.20 5.25 32.82
C TYR A 354 3.10 4.85 34.30
N GLN A 355 1.95 5.01 34.93
CA GLN A 355 1.73 4.62 36.32
C GLN A 355 1.86 3.10 36.54
N LEU A 356 1.39 2.30 35.60
CA LEU A 356 1.56 0.85 35.66
C LEU A 356 3.02 0.43 35.57
N MET A 357 3.77 1.06 34.66
CA MET A 357 5.20 0.84 34.47
C MET A 357 5.98 1.25 35.72
N GLU A 358 5.73 2.45 36.27
CA GLU A 358 6.42 2.98 37.44
C GLU A 358 6.31 2.06 38.65
N LYS A 359 5.18 1.42 38.88
CA LYS A 359 4.98 0.43 39.95
C LYS A 359 5.85 -0.83 39.80
N ARG A 360 6.35 -1.11 38.62
CA ARG A 360 7.15 -2.28 38.27
C ARG A 360 8.63 -1.99 38.15
N LEU A 361 9.01 -0.72 38.04
CA LEU A 361 10.42 -0.33 37.96
C LEU A 361 11.12 -0.48 39.32
N PRO A 362 12.34 -1.02 39.35
CA PRO A 362 13.11 -1.03 40.56
C PRO A 362 13.47 0.38 41.01
N SER A 363 13.52 0.65 42.31
CA SER A 363 13.85 1.95 42.90
C SER A 363 15.22 2.52 42.48
N SER A 364 16.07 1.69 41.89
CA SER A 364 17.37 2.06 41.31
C SER A 364 17.31 2.58 39.89
N ALA A 365 16.17 2.43 39.17
CA ALA A 365 16.03 2.86 37.79
C ALA A 365 16.28 4.38 37.61
N TRP A 366 15.96 5.20 38.61
CA TRP A 366 16.08 6.66 38.62
C TRP A 366 17.50 7.18 38.97
N LYS A 367 18.44 6.33 39.38
CA LYS A 367 19.73 6.78 39.93
C LYS A 367 20.92 6.79 38.97
N ASN A 368 20.77 6.36 37.72
CA ASN A 368 21.92 6.04 36.86
C ASN A 368 22.15 6.98 35.67
N TYR A 369 21.83 8.29 35.79
CA TYR A 369 22.02 9.26 34.69
C TYR A 369 23.47 9.65 34.35
N THR A 370 24.48 9.16 35.08
CA THR A 370 25.87 9.66 34.98
C THR A 370 26.92 8.65 34.54
N ARG A 371 26.53 7.45 34.09
CA ARG A 371 27.46 6.39 33.68
C ARG A 371 27.28 5.97 32.22
N PRO A 372 28.30 5.45 31.54
CA PRO A 372 28.20 4.92 30.18
C PRO A 372 27.30 3.68 30.06
N ILE A 373 26.62 3.30 31.11
CA ILE A 373 25.68 2.19 31.23
C ILE A 373 24.29 2.80 31.39
N ASN A 374 23.41 2.51 30.44
CA ASN A 374 22.04 3.05 30.43
C ASN A 374 21.09 2.25 31.32
N ASN A 375 21.29 0.94 31.45
CA ASN A 375 20.48 0.05 32.29
C ASN A 375 21.22 -1.27 32.57
N ILE A 376 21.01 -1.87 33.74
CA ILE A 376 21.42 -3.23 34.08
C ILE A 376 20.16 -4.00 34.44
N PHE A 377 19.97 -5.17 33.81
CA PHE A 377 18.82 -6.01 33.99
C PHE A 377 19.25 -7.43 34.36
N HIS A 378 18.65 -8.00 35.38
CA HIS A 378 18.82 -9.40 35.78
C HIS A 378 17.58 -10.17 35.33
N ASP A 379 17.78 -11.13 34.45
CA ASP A 379 16.67 -11.97 33.97
C ASP A 379 16.34 -13.10 34.96
N SER A 380 15.28 -13.83 34.71
CA SER A 380 14.81 -14.92 35.56
C SER A 380 15.79 -16.10 35.67
N ARG A 381 16.75 -16.24 34.74
CA ARG A 381 17.81 -17.23 34.74
C ARG A 381 19.02 -16.81 35.56
N GLY A 382 19.03 -15.58 36.06
CA GLY A 382 20.16 -14.97 36.76
C GLY A 382 21.25 -14.42 35.84
N TRP A 383 21.00 -14.29 34.54
CA TRP A 383 21.92 -13.66 33.62
C TRP A 383 21.87 -12.14 33.79
N VAL A 384 23.00 -11.49 33.53
CA VAL A 384 23.13 -10.03 33.63
C VAL A 384 23.22 -9.44 32.24
N TRP A 385 22.24 -8.63 31.93
CA TRP A 385 22.16 -7.86 30.71
C TRP A 385 22.53 -6.41 31.00
N THR A 386 23.40 -5.80 30.20
CA THR A 386 23.83 -4.42 30.38
C THR A 386 23.56 -3.65 29.08
N ALA A 387 22.71 -2.64 29.16
CA ALA A 387 22.47 -1.67 28.09
C ALA A 387 23.62 -0.66 28.05
N MET A 388 24.29 -0.58 26.91
CA MET A 388 25.43 0.32 26.69
C MET A 388 25.20 1.21 25.47
N TYR A 389 26.06 2.22 25.29
CA TYR A 389 26.07 3.05 24.06
C TYR A 389 26.64 2.30 22.85
N THR A 390 27.30 1.15 23.06
CA THR A 390 28.02 0.39 22.05
C THR A 390 27.47 -1.03 21.86
N GLY A 391 26.24 -1.28 22.33
CA GLY A 391 25.56 -2.57 22.19
C GLY A 391 24.92 -3.06 23.49
N LEU A 392 24.41 -4.27 23.42
CA LEU A 392 23.85 -5.01 24.56
C LEU A 392 24.85 -6.07 25.03
N LYS A 393 25.30 -5.97 26.27
CA LYS A 393 26.21 -6.96 26.88
C LYS A 393 25.43 -8.00 27.66
N LEU A 394 25.75 -9.25 27.45
CA LEU A 394 25.29 -10.41 28.22
C LEU A 394 26.43 -11.05 29.01
N GLU A 395 26.20 -11.30 30.29
CA GLU A 395 27.06 -12.09 31.19
C GLU A 395 26.19 -13.18 31.83
N LYS A 396 26.42 -14.45 31.44
CA LYS A 396 25.60 -15.59 31.91
C LYS A 396 25.98 -16.06 33.31
N THR A 397 27.24 -15.87 33.71
CA THR A 397 27.76 -16.17 35.04
C THR A 397 28.66 -15.03 35.50
N LYS A 398 28.62 -14.69 36.78
CA LYS A 398 29.42 -13.59 37.34
C LYS A 398 30.92 -13.79 37.05
N GLY A 399 31.52 -12.83 36.33
CA GLY A 399 32.92 -12.91 35.89
C GLY A 399 33.19 -13.89 34.75
N GLY A 400 32.15 -14.44 34.12
CA GLY A 400 32.25 -15.34 32.99
C GLY A 400 32.49 -14.64 31.66
N LYS A 401 32.43 -15.42 30.56
CA LYS A 401 32.56 -14.91 29.21
C LYS A 401 31.45 -13.91 28.93
N GLN A 402 31.83 -12.73 28.46
CA GLN A 402 30.90 -11.67 28.03
C GLN A 402 30.61 -11.80 26.55
N GLN A 403 29.35 -11.64 26.19
CA GLN A 403 28.90 -11.54 24.80
C GLN A 403 28.32 -10.14 24.58
N ILE A 404 28.66 -9.50 23.48
CA ILE A 404 28.15 -8.16 23.11
C ILE A 404 27.38 -8.30 21.80
N PHE A 405 26.12 -7.90 21.81
CA PHE A 405 25.26 -7.82 20.63
C PHE A 405 25.30 -6.39 20.07
N THR A 406 25.48 -6.30 18.77
CA THR A 406 25.61 -5.06 18.00
C THR A 406 24.68 -5.10 16.78
N LYS A 407 24.80 -4.14 15.90
CA LYS A 407 24.11 -4.17 14.59
C LYS A 407 24.46 -5.41 13.76
N LYS A 408 25.67 -5.93 13.90
CA LYS A 408 26.12 -7.16 13.21
C LYS A 408 25.36 -8.40 13.67
N ASP A 409 24.85 -8.36 14.88
CA ASP A 409 24.09 -9.45 15.51
C ASP A 409 22.58 -9.27 15.35
N GLY A 410 22.13 -8.19 14.65
CA GLY A 410 20.73 -7.93 14.35
C GLY A 410 20.08 -6.81 15.17
N LEU A 411 20.78 -6.13 16.07
CA LEU A 411 20.23 -4.93 16.70
C LEU A 411 20.06 -3.80 15.68
N MET A 412 18.95 -3.06 15.76
CA MET A 412 18.74 -1.93 14.88
C MET A 412 19.69 -0.76 15.16
N ASN A 413 20.00 -0.55 16.43
CA ASN A 413 20.90 0.50 16.89
C ASN A 413 21.73 0.00 18.06
N GLU A 414 23.00 0.42 18.15
CA GLU A 414 23.91 0.00 19.22
C GLU A 414 23.67 0.73 20.54
N MET A 415 23.02 1.91 20.50
CA MET A 415 22.68 2.64 21.70
C MET A 415 21.43 2.03 22.34
N VAL A 416 21.63 1.16 23.30
CA VAL A 416 20.57 0.46 24.04
C VAL A 416 20.18 1.27 25.27
N HIS A 417 18.88 1.45 25.51
CA HIS A 417 18.33 2.27 26.59
C HIS A 417 17.64 1.47 27.69
N SER A 418 16.81 0.52 27.35
CA SER A 418 16.07 -0.27 28.34
C SER A 418 15.97 -1.73 27.93
N ILE A 419 15.79 -2.60 28.91
CA ILE A 419 15.75 -4.04 28.77
C ILE A 419 14.60 -4.57 29.62
N VAL A 420 13.86 -5.55 29.11
CA VAL A 420 12.80 -6.26 29.83
C VAL A 420 12.71 -7.70 29.33
N GLU A 421 12.38 -8.63 30.23
CA GLU A 421 12.10 -10.04 29.95
C GLU A 421 10.58 -10.23 29.86
N ASP A 422 10.11 -11.00 28.87
CA ASP A 422 8.71 -11.39 28.75
C ASP A 422 8.35 -12.67 29.49
N ALA A 423 7.10 -13.10 29.41
CA ALA A 423 6.62 -14.34 30.05
C ALA A 423 7.19 -15.63 29.42
N HIS A 424 7.72 -15.55 28.20
CA HIS A 424 8.40 -16.64 27.49
C HIS A 424 9.90 -16.70 27.80
N HIS A 425 10.36 -15.79 28.65
CA HIS A 425 11.78 -15.62 29.00
C HIS A 425 12.65 -15.13 27.84
N ASP A 426 12.06 -14.50 26.84
CA ASP A 426 12.77 -13.78 25.79
C ASP A 426 13.09 -12.34 26.24
N ILE A 427 14.09 -11.73 25.63
CA ILE A 427 14.55 -10.40 25.99
C ILE A 427 14.16 -9.38 24.94
N TRP A 428 13.55 -8.30 25.41
CA TRP A 428 13.19 -7.14 24.62
C TRP A 428 14.04 -5.94 24.99
N VAL A 429 14.61 -5.28 24.00
CA VAL A 429 15.45 -4.10 24.21
C VAL A 429 14.97 -2.92 23.38
N ALA A 430 14.89 -1.77 24.02
CA ALA A 430 14.64 -0.50 23.34
C ALA A 430 15.97 0.22 23.07
N THR A 431 16.09 0.78 21.87
CA THR A 431 17.30 1.46 21.39
C THR A 431 17.01 2.90 21.02
N SER A 432 18.02 3.67 20.57
CA SER A 432 17.79 5.01 20.01
C SER A 432 16.98 4.96 18.69
N TYR A 433 16.74 3.78 18.13
CA TYR A 433 16.00 3.64 16.89
C TYR A 433 15.35 2.24 16.81
N GLY A 434 14.16 2.13 17.41
CA GLY A 434 13.38 0.91 17.37
C GLY A 434 13.56 -0.01 18.58
N ILE A 435 12.86 -1.14 18.54
CA ILE A 435 12.82 -2.18 19.56
C ILE A 435 13.39 -3.46 18.94
N SER A 436 14.22 -4.20 19.67
CA SER A 436 14.73 -5.50 19.26
C SER A 436 14.27 -6.60 20.22
N HIS A 437 13.89 -7.75 19.67
CA HIS A 437 13.46 -8.95 20.36
C HIS A 437 14.53 -10.03 20.20
N LEU A 438 15.11 -10.48 21.29
CA LEU A 438 16.11 -11.54 21.34
C LEU A 438 15.43 -12.83 21.78
N PHE A 439 15.30 -13.78 20.87
CA PHE A 439 14.71 -15.08 21.12
C PHE A 439 15.73 -15.98 21.80
N ILE A 440 15.37 -16.54 22.96
CA ILE A 440 16.25 -17.38 23.76
C ILE A 440 15.76 -18.83 23.72
N LYS A 441 16.60 -19.72 23.23
CA LYS A 441 16.32 -21.13 23.18
C LYS A 441 17.58 -21.93 23.57
N ASN A 442 17.42 -23.00 24.36
CA ASN A 442 18.52 -23.86 24.81
C ASN A 442 19.66 -23.06 25.48
N HIS A 443 19.33 -22.09 26.32
CA HIS A 443 20.27 -21.20 27.01
C HIS A 443 21.16 -20.33 26.09
N ASP A 444 20.70 -20.07 24.87
CA ASP A 444 21.40 -19.17 23.93
C ASP A 444 20.42 -18.24 23.19
N VAL A 445 20.93 -17.06 22.77
CA VAL A 445 20.22 -16.19 21.86
C VAL A 445 20.30 -16.81 20.47
N THR A 446 19.17 -17.25 19.95
CA THR A 446 19.11 -17.97 18.66
C THR A 446 18.76 -17.06 17.49
N ARG A 447 18.07 -15.94 17.75
CA ARG A 447 17.60 -15.00 16.74
C ARG A 447 17.39 -13.63 17.36
N VAL A 448 17.61 -12.57 16.56
CA VAL A 448 17.26 -11.19 16.90
C VAL A 448 16.33 -10.65 15.82
N GLU A 449 15.16 -10.18 16.20
CA GLU A 449 14.24 -9.47 15.34
C GLU A 449 14.15 -8.00 15.74
N THR A 450 13.93 -7.11 14.76
CA THR A 450 13.92 -5.67 14.99
C THR A 450 12.67 -5.03 14.43
N TYR A 451 12.08 -4.14 15.21
CA TYR A 451 10.85 -3.44 14.91
C TYR A 451 11.10 -1.93 14.90
N ILE A 452 10.68 -1.28 13.84
CA ILE A 452 10.89 0.16 13.61
C ILE A 452 9.57 0.85 13.21
N ASN A 453 9.61 2.07 12.71
CA ASN A 453 8.40 2.83 12.41
C ASN A 453 7.46 2.13 11.42
N LYS A 454 7.98 1.35 10.46
CA LYS A 454 7.14 0.50 9.61
C LYS A 454 6.33 -0.53 10.40
N ASP A 455 6.72 -0.82 11.63
CA ASP A 455 6.07 -1.73 12.57
C ASP A 455 5.23 -1.00 13.61
N ASN A 456 5.01 0.30 13.43
CA ASN A 456 4.37 1.22 14.37
C ASN A 456 5.18 1.40 15.67
N VAL A 457 6.50 1.40 15.58
CA VAL A 457 7.40 1.77 16.67
C VAL A 457 7.88 3.21 16.43
N PRO A 458 7.88 4.10 17.42
CA PRO A 458 8.29 5.50 17.25
C PRO A 458 9.70 5.65 16.66
N ARG A 459 9.88 6.67 15.82
CA ARG A 459 11.17 7.03 15.18
C ARG A 459 11.99 7.94 16.07
N GLU A 460 12.10 7.62 17.33
CA GLU A 460 12.77 8.44 18.33
C GLU A 460 13.48 7.59 19.37
N SER A 461 14.30 8.22 20.21
CA SER A 461 15.05 7.55 21.26
C SER A 461 14.14 7.11 22.40
N PHE A 462 14.38 5.92 22.90
CA PHE A 462 13.72 5.45 24.12
C PHE A 462 14.41 5.99 25.38
N VAL A 463 13.72 5.97 26.51
CA VAL A 463 14.23 6.48 27.79
C VAL A 463 14.95 5.36 28.55
N ASN A 464 16.11 5.71 29.14
CA ASN A 464 16.94 4.76 29.86
C ASN A 464 16.21 4.09 31.04
N GLY A 465 16.19 2.75 31.05
CA GLY A 465 15.60 1.97 32.13
C GLY A 465 14.07 2.00 32.23
N MET A 466 13.39 2.65 31.28
CA MET A 466 11.94 2.82 31.27
C MET A 466 11.26 1.76 30.42
N ALA A 467 11.31 0.51 30.88
CA ALA A 467 10.60 -0.63 30.31
C ALA A 467 10.14 -1.58 31.41
N ALA A 468 8.94 -2.14 31.31
CA ALA A 468 8.41 -3.08 32.29
C ALA A 468 7.45 -4.10 31.67
N LEU A 469 7.47 -5.34 32.21
CA LEU A 469 6.44 -6.35 32.00
C LEU A 469 5.29 -6.08 32.99
N LEU A 470 4.09 -5.88 32.47
CA LEU A 470 2.88 -5.65 33.26
C LEU A 470 2.31 -6.96 33.78
N SER A 471 1.38 -6.87 34.76
CA SER A 471 0.72 -8.03 35.36
C SER A 471 -0.20 -8.80 34.40
N ASP A 472 -0.60 -8.18 33.31
CA ASP A 472 -1.44 -8.78 32.26
C ASP A 472 -0.63 -9.38 31.11
N GLY A 473 0.72 -9.45 31.24
CA GLY A 473 1.62 -10.03 30.26
C GLY A 473 2.11 -9.05 29.18
N ARG A 474 1.53 -7.84 29.10
CA ARG A 474 1.98 -6.83 28.13
C ARG A 474 3.28 -6.15 28.56
N ILE A 475 4.07 -5.75 27.59
CA ILE A 475 5.25 -4.92 27.81
C ILE A 475 4.91 -3.46 27.53
N VAL A 476 5.42 -2.59 28.39
CA VAL A 476 5.39 -1.13 28.23
C VAL A 476 6.82 -0.62 28.14
N MET A 477 7.11 0.24 27.16
CA MET A 477 8.37 0.96 26.98
C MET A 477 8.09 2.44 26.75
N GLN A 478 8.88 3.32 27.36
CA GLN A 478 8.76 4.75 27.18
C GLN A 478 9.77 5.25 26.15
N SER A 479 9.30 6.00 25.16
CA SER A 479 10.12 6.87 24.30
C SER A 479 10.03 8.34 24.74
N GLN A 480 10.61 9.26 23.99
CA GLN A 480 10.59 10.70 24.36
C GLN A 480 9.15 11.24 24.39
N ASP A 481 8.37 10.94 23.36
CA ASP A 481 7.04 11.50 23.18
C ASP A 481 5.90 10.49 23.33
N TYR A 482 6.21 9.19 23.51
CA TYR A 482 5.18 8.14 23.51
C TYR A 482 5.41 7.05 24.55
N MET A 483 4.31 6.44 24.96
CA MET A 483 4.29 5.12 25.59
C MET A 483 4.02 4.06 24.53
N VAL A 484 4.90 3.08 24.41
CA VAL A 484 4.76 1.93 23.50
C VAL A 484 4.31 0.73 24.30
N VAL A 485 3.16 0.16 23.95
CA VAL A 485 2.55 -0.98 24.65
C VAL A 485 2.30 -2.10 23.66
N PHE A 486 2.70 -3.32 24.00
CA PHE A 486 2.48 -4.47 23.15
C PHE A 486 2.37 -5.77 23.94
N ASP A 487 1.77 -6.78 23.29
CA ASP A 487 1.61 -8.13 23.81
C ASP A 487 2.66 -9.04 23.17
N PRO A 488 3.66 -9.55 23.93
CA PRO A 488 4.70 -10.44 23.43
C PRO A 488 4.16 -11.72 22.78
N ASP A 489 3.03 -12.26 23.27
CA ASP A 489 2.43 -13.50 22.75
C ASP A 489 2.09 -13.41 21.26
N LYS A 490 1.79 -12.20 20.77
CA LYS A 490 1.49 -11.97 19.34
C LYS A 490 2.70 -12.16 18.42
N PHE A 491 3.91 -12.20 18.97
CA PHE A 491 5.14 -12.40 18.21
C PHE A 491 5.60 -13.87 18.21
N HIS A 492 5.21 -14.65 19.21
CA HIS A 492 5.48 -16.09 19.27
C HIS A 492 4.53 -16.91 18.40
N ASN A 493 3.29 -16.47 18.27
CA ASN A 493 2.24 -17.12 17.49
C ASN A 493 2.17 -16.63 16.03
N LYS A 494 3.21 -15.99 15.49
CA LYS A 494 3.25 -15.69 14.06
C LYS A 494 3.13 -17.02 13.31
N GLN A 495 1.95 -17.25 12.69
CA GLN A 495 1.85 -18.19 11.57
C GLN A 495 2.95 -17.79 10.58
N GLU A 496 3.77 -18.76 10.19
CA GLU A 496 4.78 -18.55 9.15
C GLU A 496 4.16 -17.73 8.04
N GLU A 497 4.83 -16.63 7.67
CA GLU A 497 4.30 -15.69 6.69
C GLU A 497 3.84 -16.46 5.46
N LEU A 498 2.57 -16.29 5.07
CA LEU A 498 1.94 -16.94 3.92
C LEU A 498 2.63 -16.65 2.58
N PHE A 499 3.66 -15.80 2.60
CA PHE A 499 4.43 -15.40 1.42
C PHE A 499 5.91 -15.65 1.64
N PRO A 500 6.57 -16.41 0.78
CA PRO A 500 8.01 -16.58 0.85
C PRO A 500 8.70 -15.22 0.66
N LEU A 501 9.52 -14.85 1.63
CA LEU A 501 10.36 -13.67 1.56
C LEU A 501 11.56 -13.97 0.67
N TYR A 502 11.61 -13.34 -0.49
CA TYR A 502 12.78 -13.38 -1.37
C TYR A 502 13.53 -12.04 -1.26
N PRO A 503 14.85 -12.06 -1.04
CA PRO A 503 15.66 -10.86 -1.12
C PRO A 503 15.55 -10.28 -2.54
N LYS A 504 15.35 -8.97 -2.65
CA LYS A 504 15.33 -8.25 -3.91
C LYS A 504 16.47 -7.27 -3.95
N MET A 505 17.18 -7.27 -5.05
CA MET A 505 18.21 -6.28 -5.32
C MET A 505 17.52 -4.97 -5.71
N THR A 506 17.75 -3.91 -4.97
CA THR A 506 17.14 -2.60 -5.20
C THR A 506 18.12 -1.62 -5.82
N LYS A 507 19.43 -1.81 -5.58
CA LYS A 507 20.49 -0.92 -6.02
C LYS A 507 21.79 -1.68 -6.21
N ILE A 508 22.56 -1.31 -7.24
CA ILE A 508 23.95 -1.75 -7.45
C ILE A 508 24.83 -0.52 -7.49
N LEU A 509 25.95 -0.58 -6.81
CA LEU A 509 26.99 0.45 -6.84
C LEU A 509 28.30 -0.19 -7.31
N VAL A 510 28.95 0.43 -8.28
CA VAL A 510 30.31 0.08 -8.72
C VAL A 510 31.21 1.27 -8.41
N ASN A 511 32.21 1.07 -7.57
CA ASN A 511 33.09 2.13 -7.05
C ASN A 511 32.37 3.38 -6.55
N GLY A 512 31.20 3.18 -5.90
CA GLY A 512 30.36 4.26 -5.37
C GLY A 512 29.44 4.94 -6.38
N GLN A 513 29.51 4.58 -7.66
CA GLN A 513 28.60 5.06 -8.70
C GLN A 513 27.40 4.13 -8.83
N GLU A 514 26.22 4.71 -8.91
CA GLU A 514 24.99 3.95 -9.12
C GLU A 514 24.90 3.44 -10.55
N VAL A 515 24.60 2.15 -10.68
CA VAL A 515 24.45 1.49 -11.97
C VAL A 515 23.06 1.76 -12.54
N GLU A 516 23.01 2.36 -13.73
CA GLU A 516 21.76 2.56 -14.48
C GLU A 516 21.68 1.58 -15.67
N PRO A 517 20.45 1.23 -16.12
CA PRO A 517 20.26 0.38 -17.28
C PRO A 517 20.88 0.99 -18.55
N ASN A 518 21.60 0.15 -19.32
CA ASN A 518 22.27 0.51 -20.59
C ASN A 518 23.25 1.70 -20.51
N LYS A 519 23.69 2.02 -19.28
CA LYS A 519 24.73 3.05 -19.08
C LYS A 519 26.05 2.37 -18.75
N GLU A 520 27.12 2.84 -19.39
CA GLU A 520 28.46 2.36 -19.11
C GLU A 520 28.95 2.88 -17.75
N VAL A 521 29.50 1.99 -16.95
CA VAL A 521 30.28 2.28 -15.77
C VAL A 521 31.64 1.64 -15.98
N GLU A 522 32.71 2.45 -15.97
CA GLU A 522 34.08 2.01 -16.27
C GLU A 522 34.22 1.30 -17.64
N GLY A 523 33.49 1.79 -18.66
CA GLY A 523 33.54 1.28 -20.02
C GLY A 523 32.70 0.03 -20.28
N HIS A 524 31.88 -0.41 -19.33
CA HIS A 524 31.04 -1.59 -19.47
C HIS A 524 29.59 -1.34 -19.04
N VAL A 525 28.65 -1.94 -19.78
CA VAL A 525 27.24 -1.98 -19.42
C VAL A 525 27.02 -3.12 -18.41
N ILE A 526 26.81 -2.77 -17.16
CA ILE A 526 26.62 -3.71 -16.04
C ILE A 526 25.26 -4.39 -16.09
N VAL A 527 24.20 -3.64 -16.38
CA VAL A 527 22.83 -4.16 -16.52
C VAL A 527 22.16 -3.54 -17.75
N ASN A 528 21.34 -4.33 -18.43
CA ASN A 528 20.57 -3.90 -19.61
C ASN A 528 19.09 -3.58 -19.29
N LYS A 529 18.68 -3.74 -18.05
CA LYS A 529 17.31 -3.46 -17.54
C LYS A 529 17.41 -2.84 -16.17
N ALA A 530 16.31 -2.22 -15.70
CA ALA A 530 16.22 -1.75 -14.32
C ALA A 530 16.58 -2.89 -13.34
N ILE A 531 17.25 -2.56 -12.25
CA ILE A 531 17.81 -3.55 -11.30
C ILE A 531 16.70 -4.45 -10.76
N SER A 532 15.50 -3.91 -10.52
CA SER A 532 14.30 -4.66 -10.15
C SER A 532 13.88 -5.73 -11.16
N ARG A 533 14.40 -5.69 -12.39
CA ARG A 533 14.10 -6.55 -13.54
C ARG A 533 15.32 -7.26 -14.10
N ALA A 534 16.52 -6.90 -13.69
CA ALA A 534 17.76 -7.51 -14.14
C ALA A 534 17.82 -8.98 -13.71
N LYS A 535 18.13 -9.86 -14.66
CA LYS A 535 18.38 -11.29 -14.42
C LYS A 535 19.85 -11.62 -14.46
N GLU A 536 20.64 -10.73 -15.04
CA GLU A 536 22.08 -10.88 -15.27
C GLU A 536 22.77 -9.58 -14.91
N ILE A 537 23.94 -9.70 -14.32
CA ILE A 537 24.83 -8.60 -13.99
C ILE A 537 26.16 -8.92 -14.66
N ASN A 538 26.59 -8.05 -15.57
CA ASN A 538 27.86 -8.21 -16.29
C ASN A 538 28.96 -7.47 -15.52
N VAL A 539 29.84 -8.22 -14.88
CA VAL A 539 31.03 -7.67 -14.22
C VAL A 539 32.28 -8.22 -14.89
N ASN A 540 33.24 -7.35 -15.22
CA ASN A 540 34.55 -7.79 -15.65
C ASN A 540 35.39 -8.12 -14.42
N TYR A 541 36.19 -9.13 -14.57
CA TYR A 541 37.17 -9.53 -13.59
C TYR A 541 38.54 -9.05 -14.13
N ASP A 542 39.06 -7.96 -13.57
CA ASP A 542 40.43 -7.52 -13.76
C ASP A 542 41.30 -7.85 -12.55
#